data_06a6293ee9e035933f7f9248e801b575
#
_entry.id   06a6293ee9e035933f7f9248e801b575
#
_cell.length_a   1.000
_cell.length_b   1.000
_cell.length_c   1.000
_cell.angle_alpha   90.00
_cell.angle_beta   90.00
_cell.angle_gamma   90.00
#
_symmetry.space_group_name_H-M   'P 1'
#
loop_
_entity.id
_entity.type
_entity.pdbx_description
1 polymer ?
#
loop_
_entity_poly.entity_id
_entity_poly.type
_entity_poly.pdbx_seq_one_letter_code
_entity_poly.pdbx_strand_id
1 'polypeptide(L)'
;MSERFNVADIFGENVFNDTIMKERLPKNVYKNLKLTMEGVQELSLADADVIANAMKDWAIEKGATHYTHWFQPLTGTTAEKHDSFISAPKSDGKVLMEFSGKELIKGEPDASSFPSGGLRATFEARGYTAWDCTSPAFVREGAQGATLCIPTAFCSYTGEALDQKTPLLRSMDAINEQALRILRLMGNTTSKKVTPSVGAEQEYFIAVSYTHLTLPTKA
;
A
#
# COMPACT_ATOMS: atom_id res chain seq x y z
N MET A 1 -17.35 -31.19 10.16
CA MET A 1 -18.15 -29.97 10.43
C MET A 1 -17.26 -28.80 10.03
N SER A 2 -17.61 -28.05 8.99
CA SER A 2 -16.85 -26.85 8.64
C SER A 2 -17.09 -25.83 9.76
N GLU A 3 -16.05 -25.38 10.43
CA GLU A 3 -16.15 -24.24 11.32
C GLU A 3 -16.75 -23.09 10.52
N ARG A 4 -17.84 -22.53 11.04
CA ARG A 4 -18.44 -21.32 10.46
C ARG A 4 -17.50 -20.17 10.79
N PHE A 5 -16.74 -19.72 9.79
CA PHE A 5 -15.97 -18.50 9.91
C PHE A 5 -16.91 -17.32 10.18
N ASN A 6 -16.70 -16.64 11.30
CA ASN A 6 -17.34 -15.38 11.56
C ASN A 6 -16.47 -14.27 10.96
N VAL A 7 -16.97 -13.59 9.94
CA VAL A 7 -16.24 -12.52 9.24
C VAL A 7 -15.79 -11.42 10.21
N ALA A 8 -16.57 -11.12 11.23
CA ALA A 8 -16.23 -10.10 12.23
C ALA A 8 -14.96 -10.44 13.03
N ASP A 9 -14.68 -11.73 13.25
CA ASP A 9 -13.53 -12.16 14.03
C ASP A 9 -12.21 -12.13 13.23
N ILE A 10 -12.30 -12.29 11.91
CA ILE A 10 -11.14 -12.31 11.02
C ILE A 10 -10.91 -10.99 10.26
N PHE A 11 -11.90 -10.07 10.28
CA PHE A 11 -11.80 -8.82 9.54
C PHE A 11 -10.65 -7.94 10.02
N GLY A 12 -9.71 -7.68 9.12
CA GLY A 12 -8.54 -6.85 9.43
C GLY A 12 -7.45 -7.53 10.26
N GLU A 13 -7.53 -8.84 10.49
CA GLU A 13 -6.55 -9.60 11.28
C GLU A 13 -5.13 -9.48 10.72
N ASN A 14 -4.98 -9.45 9.40
CA ASN A 14 -3.71 -9.34 8.71
C ASN A 14 -3.40 -7.91 8.23
N VAL A 15 -3.97 -6.89 8.89
CA VAL A 15 -3.77 -5.47 8.56
C VAL A 15 -3.01 -4.78 9.69
N PHE A 16 -1.92 -4.07 9.35
CA PHE A 16 -1.19 -3.21 10.27
C PHE A 16 -2.01 -1.93 10.53
N ASN A 17 -3.10 -2.09 11.26
CA ASN A 17 -4.13 -1.07 11.51
C ASN A 17 -3.75 -0.16 12.68
N ASP A 18 -4.62 0.81 12.98
CA ASP A 18 -4.41 1.80 14.05
C ASP A 18 -4.22 1.16 15.45
N THR A 19 -4.89 0.06 15.73
CA THR A 19 -4.73 -0.69 16.99
C THR A 19 -3.33 -1.26 17.10
N ILE A 20 -2.87 -1.96 16.07
CA ILE A 20 -1.51 -2.53 16.01
C ILE A 20 -0.44 -1.44 16.07
N MET A 21 -0.65 -0.31 15.36
CA MET A 21 0.26 0.84 15.43
C MET A 21 0.38 1.37 16.85
N LYS A 22 -0.71 1.52 17.60
CA LYS A 22 -0.72 1.99 19.00
C LYS A 22 -0.02 1.03 19.95
N GLU A 23 -0.15 -0.26 19.72
CA GLU A 23 0.45 -1.29 20.56
C GLU A 23 1.97 -1.39 20.35
N ARG A 24 2.43 -1.25 19.11
CA ARG A 24 3.81 -1.55 18.72
C ARG A 24 4.71 -0.34 18.57
N LEU A 25 4.16 0.84 18.37
CA LEU A 25 4.95 2.05 18.21
C LEU A 25 5.11 2.82 19.52
N PRO A 26 6.28 3.41 19.78
CA PRO A 26 6.44 4.41 20.83
C PRO A 26 5.44 5.55 20.64
N LYS A 27 4.90 6.09 21.74
CA LYS A 27 3.82 7.10 21.70
C LYS A 27 4.15 8.32 20.84
N ASN A 28 5.40 8.77 20.87
CA ASN A 28 5.86 9.91 20.05
C ASN A 28 5.88 9.55 18.56
N VAL A 29 6.39 8.36 18.19
CA VAL A 29 6.44 7.90 16.79
C VAL A 29 5.04 7.70 16.25
N TYR A 30 4.14 7.07 17.00
CA TYR A 30 2.73 6.92 16.64
C TYR A 30 2.08 8.29 16.39
N LYS A 31 2.29 9.26 17.28
CA LYS A 31 1.77 10.62 17.12
C LYS A 31 2.31 11.28 15.84
N ASN A 32 3.61 11.19 15.59
CA ASN A 32 4.25 11.75 14.40
C ASN A 32 3.69 11.11 13.12
N LEU A 33 3.54 9.77 13.10
CA LEU A 33 2.93 9.06 11.98
C LEU A 33 1.49 9.56 11.71
N LYS A 34 0.68 9.76 12.75
CA LYS A 34 -0.69 10.29 12.58
C LYS A 34 -0.68 11.70 11.97
N LEU A 35 0.22 12.57 12.41
CA LEU A 35 0.37 13.92 11.83
C LEU A 35 0.84 13.86 10.36
N THR A 36 1.69 12.88 10.02
CA THR A 36 2.09 12.64 8.62
C THR A 36 0.90 12.17 7.78
N MET A 37 0.10 11.23 8.28
CA MET A 37 -1.12 10.75 7.61
C MET A 37 -2.17 11.86 7.41
N GLU A 38 -2.16 12.87 8.29
CA GLU A 38 -3.02 14.06 8.17
C GLU A 38 -2.43 15.14 7.24
N GLY A 39 -1.21 14.94 6.74
CA GLY A 39 -0.51 15.90 5.89
C GLY A 39 0.02 17.14 6.63
N VAL A 40 0.17 17.06 7.94
CA VAL A 40 0.63 18.18 8.79
C VAL A 40 2.15 18.30 8.82
N GLN A 41 2.84 17.17 8.72
CA GLN A 41 4.30 17.11 8.73
C GLN A 41 4.83 15.97 7.85
N GLU A 42 6.09 16.04 7.48
CA GLU A 42 6.82 14.94 6.86
C GLU A 42 7.30 13.93 7.90
N LEU A 43 7.43 12.68 7.50
CA LEU A 43 7.96 11.63 8.35
C LEU A 43 9.50 11.72 8.39
N SER A 44 10.07 11.73 9.60
CA SER A 44 11.53 11.66 9.75
C SER A 44 12.04 10.24 9.44
N LEU A 45 13.28 10.12 8.94
CA LEU A 45 13.88 8.81 8.70
C LEU A 45 14.01 7.99 10.00
N ALA A 46 14.29 8.64 11.13
CA ALA A 46 14.37 7.98 12.42
C ALA A 46 13.03 7.37 12.86
N ASP A 47 11.92 8.10 12.66
CA ASP A 47 10.59 7.55 12.92
C ASP A 47 10.26 6.41 11.94
N ALA A 48 10.64 6.56 10.67
CA ALA A 48 10.45 5.52 9.66
C ALA A 48 11.21 4.23 9.98
N ASP A 49 12.43 4.32 10.53
CA ASP A 49 13.20 3.15 10.98
C ASP A 49 12.46 2.39 12.10
N VAL A 50 11.92 3.12 13.07
CA VAL A 50 11.14 2.53 14.16
C VAL A 50 9.86 1.86 13.63
N ILE A 51 9.16 2.52 12.70
CA ILE A 51 7.94 1.98 12.09
C ILE A 51 8.26 0.74 11.25
N ALA A 52 9.30 0.79 10.43
CA ALA A 52 9.72 -0.34 9.60
C ALA A 52 10.05 -1.56 10.46
N ASN A 53 10.81 -1.38 11.54
CA ASN A 53 11.13 -2.47 12.45
C ASN A 53 9.87 -3.05 13.13
N ALA A 54 8.95 -2.22 13.58
CA ALA A 54 7.69 -2.67 14.17
C ALA A 54 6.81 -3.42 13.15
N MET A 55 6.73 -2.95 11.90
CA MET A 55 6.04 -3.67 10.81
C MET A 55 6.67 -5.02 10.52
N LYS A 56 8.02 -5.07 10.44
CA LYS A 56 8.77 -6.31 10.21
C LYS A 56 8.49 -7.33 11.32
N ASP A 57 8.62 -6.93 12.56
CA ASP A 57 8.42 -7.83 13.70
C ASP A 57 6.98 -8.37 13.71
N TRP A 58 6.00 -7.52 13.51
CA TRP A 58 4.60 -7.93 13.36
C TRP A 58 4.38 -8.87 12.18
N ALA A 59 4.97 -8.59 11.02
CA ALA A 59 4.84 -9.42 9.84
C ALA A 59 5.49 -10.79 10.02
N ILE A 60 6.66 -10.86 10.69
CA ILE A 60 7.35 -12.12 11.03
C ILE A 60 6.48 -12.98 11.96
N GLU A 61 5.83 -12.38 12.95
CA GLU A 61 4.89 -13.09 13.84
C GLU A 61 3.71 -13.69 13.06
N LYS A 62 3.33 -13.06 11.92
CA LYS A 62 2.34 -13.55 10.95
C LYS A 62 2.92 -14.53 9.91
N GLY A 63 4.18 -14.93 10.06
CA GLY A 63 4.86 -15.88 9.16
C GLY A 63 5.45 -15.28 7.89
N ALA A 64 5.52 -13.95 7.77
CA ALA A 64 6.14 -13.32 6.61
C ALA A 64 7.66 -13.44 6.65
N THR A 65 8.25 -13.77 5.51
CA THR A 65 9.71 -13.83 5.30
C THR A 65 10.20 -12.76 4.34
N HIS A 66 9.28 -12.15 3.61
CA HIS A 66 9.52 -11.16 2.58
C HIS A 66 8.57 -9.97 2.74
N TYR A 67 8.95 -8.86 2.15
CA TYR A 67 8.08 -7.71 1.96
C TYR A 67 8.00 -7.33 0.49
N THR A 68 6.99 -6.58 0.11
CA THR A 68 6.83 -6.06 -1.23
C THR A 68 6.30 -4.63 -1.21
N HIS A 69 6.89 -3.77 -2.03
CA HIS A 69 6.22 -2.53 -2.41
C HIS A 69 5.14 -2.86 -3.44
N TRP A 70 3.90 -2.64 -3.05
CA TRP A 70 2.71 -3.02 -3.78
C TRP A 70 2.05 -1.80 -4.40
N PHE A 71 1.97 -1.75 -5.72
CA PHE A 71 1.50 -0.57 -6.45
C PHE A 71 0.75 -0.93 -7.74
N GLN A 72 0.00 0.02 -8.29
CA GLN A 72 -0.79 -0.12 -9.51
C GLN A 72 -0.23 0.77 -10.61
N PRO A 73 0.70 0.29 -11.43
CA PRO A 73 1.22 1.04 -12.56
C PRO A 73 0.13 1.28 -13.62
N LEU A 74 0.40 2.20 -14.54
CA LEU A 74 -0.54 2.57 -15.61
C LEU A 74 -0.89 1.41 -16.57
N THR A 75 -0.22 0.29 -16.48
CA THR A 75 -0.57 -0.95 -17.19
C THR A 75 -1.89 -1.58 -16.75
N GLY A 76 -2.42 -1.17 -15.61
CA GLY A 76 -3.63 -1.76 -15.02
C GLY A 76 -3.42 -3.08 -14.28
N THR A 77 -2.21 -3.62 -14.25
CA THR A 77 -1.85 -4.84 -13.52
C THR A 77 -1.05 -4.49 -12.29
N THR A 78 -1.42 -5.01 -11.12
CA THR A 78 -0.67 -4.81 -9.88
C THR A 78 0.78 -5.26 -10.04
N ALA A 79 1.71 -4.41 -9.61
CA ALA A 79 3.14 -4.66 -9.60
C ALA A 79 3.64 -4.81 -8.15
N GLU A 80 4.67 -5.62 -7.99
CA GLU A 80 5.21 -5.98 -6.70
C GLU A 80 6.74 -6.02 -6.74
N LYS A 81 7.39 -5.11 -5.99
CA LYS A 81 8.83 -5.19 -5.77
C LYS A 81 9.10 -6.01 -4.53
N HIS A 82 9.41 -7.28 -4.71
CA HIS A 82 9.70 -8.21 -3.63
C HIS A 82 11.15 -8.11 -3.15
N ASP A 83 11.31 -8.10 -1.84
CA ASP A 83 12.59 -8.22 -1.15
C ASP A 83 12.47 -9.14 0.06
N SER A 84 13.58 -9.75 0.47
CA SER A 84 13.64 -10.58 1.67
C SER A 84 14.01 -9.72 2.90
N PHE A 85 13.48 -10.08 4.06
CA PHE A 85 13.97 -9.53 5.33
C PHE A 85 15.35 -10.06 5.70
N ILE A 86 15.80 -11.16 5.09
CA ILE A 86 17.07 -11.82 5.45
C ILE A 86 18.23 -11.01 4.89
N SER A 87 19.10 -10.55 5.80
CA SER A 87 20.39 -9.96 5.44
C SER A 87 21.43 -11.04 5.11
N ALA A 88 22.57 -10.61 4.56
CA ALA A 88 23.67 -11.52 4.27
C ALA A 88 24.12 -12.30 5.53
N PRO A 89 24.48 -13.59 5.40
CA PRO A 89 24.92 -14.38 6.54
C PRO A 89 26.14 -13.77 7.21
N LYS A 90 26.15 -13.78 8.55
CA LYS A 90 27.31 -13.40 9.35
C LYS A 90 28.34 -14.52 9.38
N SER A 91 29.53 -14.20 9.89
CA SER A 91 30.65 -15.16 10.04
C SER A 91 30.32 -16.37 10.90
N ASP A 92 29.31 -16.28 11.78
CA ASP A 92 28.80 -17.35 12.61
C ASP A 92 27.71 -18.22 11.96
N GLY A 93 27.42 -17.96 10.67
CA GLY A 93 26.40 -18.67 9.91
C GLY A 93 24.95 -18.23 10.21
N LYS A 94 24.75 -17.23 11.07
CA LYS A 94 23.43 -16.68 11.36
C LYS A 94 23.07 -15.57 10.40
N VAL A 95 21.78 -15.39 10.18
CA VAL A 95 21.21 -14.27 9.41
C VAL A 95 20.48 -13.32 10.36
N LEU A 96 20.41 -12.06 9.96
CA LEU A 96 19.54 -11.08 10.61
C LEU A 96 18.30 -10.88 9.74
N MET A 97 17.20 -10.59 10.41
CA MET A 97 15.99 -10.10 9.73
C MET A 97 15.97 -8.58 9.90
N GLU A 98 16.14 -7.87 8.78
CA GLU A 98 16.28 -6.41 8.76
C GLU A 98 15.23 -5.79 7.83
N PHE A 99 14.77 -4.60 8.16
CA PHE A 99 13.92 -3.77 7.35
C PHE A 99 14.06 -2.33 7.84
N SER A 100 14.66 -1.48 7.04
CA SER A 100 14.96 -0.09 7.39
C SER A 100 13.85 0.87 6.97
N GLY A 101 13.81 2.04 7.61
CA GLY A 101 12.92 3.13 7.22
C GLY A 101 13.18 3.62 5.79
N LYS A 102 14.42 3.55 5.31
CA LYS A 102 14.76 3.87 3.93
C LYS A 102 14.08 2.91 2.95
N GLU A 103 14.11 1.61 3.24
CA GLU A 103 13.45 0.58 2.45
C GLU A 103 11.93 0.67 2.55
N LEU A 104 11.39 1.09 3.70
CA LEU A 104 9.96 1.34 3.86
C LEU A 104 9.52 2.53 3.00
N ILE A 105 10.22 3.66 3.07
CA ILE A 105 9.80 4.91 2.43
C ILE A 105 9.90 4.82 0.91
N LYS A 106 10.98 4.23 0.39
CA LYS A 106 11.31 4.27 -1.04
C LYS A 106 11.88 2.95 -1.53
N GLY A 107 11.39 2.51 -2.68
CA GLY A 107 11.95 1.40 -3.44
C GLY A 107 12.20 1.75 -4.88
N GLU A 108 13.13 1.07 -5.53
CA GLU A 108 13.41 1.21 -6.96
C GLU A 108 13.02 -0.12 -7.63
N PRO A 109 11.81 -0.20 -8.24
CA PRO A 109 11.38 -1.39 -8.95
C PRO A 109 12.19 -1.57 -10.23
N ASP A 110 12.34 -2.80 -10.65
CA ASP A 110 12.96 -3.18 -11.93
C ASP A 110 11.95 -3.90 -12.83
N ALA A 111 12.39 -4.39 -13.98
CA ALA A 111 11.53 -5.07 -14.93
C ALA A 111 10.84 -6.33 -14.32
N SER A 112 11.45 -6.99 -13.34
CA SER A 112 10.90 -8.17 -12.66
C SER A 112 9.71 -7.83 -11.75
N SER A 113 9.58 -6.57 -11.35
CA SER A 113 8.46 -6.10 -10.53
C SER A 113 7.14 -6.03 -11.30
N PHE A 114 7.17 -6.07 -12.62
CA PHE A 114 6.00 -5.89 -13.49
C PHE A 114 5.58 -7.22 -14.12
N PRO A 115 4.36 -7.73 -13.85
CA PRO A 115 3.89 -8.99 -14.39
C PRO A 115 3.80 -9.04 -15.91
N SER A 116 3.61 -7.86 -16.55
CA SER A 116 3.54 -7.75 -18.01
C SER A 116 4.85 -8.10 -18.72
N GLY A 117 6.00 -7.95 -18.05
CA GLY A 117 7.33 -8.25 -18.60
C GLY A 117 7.68 -7.50 -19.89
N GLY A 118 8.84 -7.82 -20.46
CA GLY A 118 9.28 -7.33 -21.77
C GLY A 118 9.74 -5.87 -21.83
N LEU A 119 9.83 -5.32 -23.03
CA LEU A 119 10.32 -3.95 -23.29
C LEU A 119 9.51 -2.89 -22.56
N ARG A 120 8.20 -3.06 -22.47
CA ARG A 120 7.32 -2.12 -21.78
C ARG A 120 7.66 -2.04 -20.29
N ALA A 121 7.85 -3.17 -19.62
CA ALA A 121 8.24 -3.22 -18.21
C ALA A 121 9.57 -2.49 -17.97
N THR A 122 10.53 -2.58 -18.90
CA THR A 122 11.81 -1.87 -18.81
C THR A 122 11.63 -0.35 -18.85
N PHE A 123 10.67 0.17 -19.63
CA PHE A 123 10.35 1.60 -19.64
C PHE A 123 9.60 2.03 -18.37
N GLU A 124 8.68 1.22 -17.90
CA GLU A 124 7.86 1.47 -16.71
C GLU A 124 8.69 1.46 -15.43
N ALA A 125 9.77 0.66 -15.38
CA ALA A 125 10.68 0.58 -14.24
C ALA A 125 11.55 1.85 -14.02
N ARG A 126 11.32 2.93 -14.76
CA ARG A 126 12.07 4.20 -14.63
C ARG A 126 11.44 5.15 -13.60
N GLY A 127 11.35 4.71 -12.37
CA GLY A 127 10.80 5.51 -11.31
C GLY A 127 11.11 4.91 -9.96
N TYR A 128 10.41 5.38 -8.96
CA TYR A 128 10.51 4.88 -7.61
C TYR A 128 9.13 4.72 -6.98
N THR A 129 9.04 3.76 -6.06
CA THR A 129 7.89 3.62 -5.18
C THR A 129 8.06 4.52 -3.96
N ALA A 130 6.97 5.15 -3.54
CA ALA A 130 6.93 5.96 -2.32
C ALA A 130 5.83 5.42 -1.40
N TRP A 131 6.18 5.13 -0.15
CA TRP A 131 5.22 4.63 0.82
C TRP A 131 4.04 5.58 0.99
N ASP A 132 2.84 5.03 0.85
CA ASP A 132 1.61 5.74 1.20
C ASP A 132 1.17 5.33 2.61
N CYS A 133 1.56 6.11 3.59
CA CYS A 133 1.21 5.85 4.99
C CYS A 133 -0.29 6.00 5.30
N THR A 134 -1.09 6.55 4.38
CA THR A 134 -2.55 6.66 4.53
C THR A 134 -3.27 5.35 4.21
N SER A 135 -2.59 4.42 3.54
CA SER A 135 -3.07 3.07 3.26
C SER A 135 -2.34 2.07 4.16
N PRO A 136 -3.05 1.24 4.94
CA PRO A 136 -2.41 0.33 5.86
C PRO A 136 -1.64 -0.78 5.13
N ALA A 137 -0.46 -1.12 5.64
CA ALA A 137 0.25 -2.32 5.22
C ALA A 137 -0.51 -3.58 5.69
N PHE A 138 -0.34 -4.68 4.98
CA PHE A 138 -1.04 -5.92 5.31
C PHE A 138 -0.18 -7.14 4.97
N VAL A 139 -0.44 -8.25 5.64
CA VAL A 139 0.19 -9.53 5.33
C VAL A 139 -0.73 -10.32 4.40
N ARG A 140 -0.19 -10.75 3.27
CA ARG A 140 -0.83 -11.66 2.34
C ARG A 140 -0.25 -13.06 2.51
N GLU A 141 -1.10 -13.99 2.83
CA GLU A 141 -0.76 -15.41 2.88
C GLU A 141 -0.88 -16.04 1.49
N GLY A 142 0.04 -16.90 1.15
CA GLY A 142 0.06 -17.63 -0.11
C GLY A 142 0.56 -19.07 0.07
N ALA A 143 0.48 -19.86 -0.97
CA ALA A 143 0.93 -21.27 -0.93
C ALA A 143 2.43 -21.43 -0.60
N GLN A 144 3.23 -20.40 -0.81
CA GLN A 144 4.69 -20.41 -0.59
C GLN A 144 5.12 -19.65 0.66
N GLY A 145 4.19 -19.18 1.49
CA GLY A 145 4.46 -18.40 2.69
C GLY A 145 3.71 -17.07 2.70
N ALA A 146 4.04 -16.25 3.68
CA ALA A 146 3.42 -14.93 3.84
C ALA A 146 4.38 -13.80 3.44
N THR A 147 3.80 -12.72 2.94
CA THR A 147 4.52 -11.52 2.49
C THR A 147 3.88 -10.28 3.08
N LEU A 148 4.69 -9.38 3.64
CA LEU A 148 4.25 -8.04 4.02
C LEU A 148 4.07 -7.18 2.77
N CYS A 149 2.84 -6.76 2.49
CA CYS A 149 2.50 -5.87 1.39
C CYS A 149 2.43 -4.42 1.89
N ILE A 150 3.23 -3.55 1.29
CA ILE A 150 3.33 -2.13 1.64
C ILE A 150 2.74 -1.33 0.51
N PRO A 151 1.55 -0.72 0.68
CA PRO A 151 0.95 0.12 -0.36
C PRO A 151 1.82 1.33 -0.66
N THR A 152 2.14 1.51 -1.94
CA THR A 152 3.01 2.61 -2.40
C THR A 152 2.39 3.33 -3.59
N ALA A 153 2.77 4.59 -3.75
CA ALA A 153 2.68 5.30 -5.01
C ALA A 153 3.87 4.95 -5.89
N PHE A 154 3.76 5.15 -7.20
CA PHE A 154 4.85 4.97 -8.15
C PHE A 154 4.97 6.20 -9.03
N CYS A 155 6.14 6.84 -8.97
CA CYS A 155 6.42 8.11 -9.62
C CYS A 155 7.73 8.07 -10.39
N SER A 156 7.85 8.90 -11.43
CA SER A 156 9.12 9.16 -12.10
C SER A 156 10.07 9.97 -11.18
N TYR A 157 11.34 10.00 -11.54
CA TYR A 157 12.34 10.81 -10.81
C TYR A 157 12.08 12.33 -10.91
N THR A 158 11.28 12.75 -11.87
CA THR A 158 10.85 14.15 -12.09
C THR A 158 9.48 14.45 -11.48
N GLY A 159 8.82 13.44 -10.87
CA GLY A 159 7.59 13.59 -10.09
C GLY A 159 6.29 13.35 -10.86
N GLU A 160 6.36 12.88 -12.11
CA GLU A 160 5.18 12.47 -12.84
C GLU A 160 4.60 11.18 -12.26
N ALA A 161 3.27 11.09 -12.22
CA ALA A 161 2.58 9.88 -11.83
C ALA A 161 2.76 8.77 -12.88
N LEU A 162 3.26 7.62 -12.45
CA LEU A 162 3.40 6.40 -13.26
C LEU A 162 2.43 5.29 -12.80
N ASP A 163 1.49 5.63 -11.93
CA ASP A 163 0.51 4.73 -11.33
C ASP A 163 -0.90 5.31 -11.38
N GLN A 164 -1.87 4.54 -10.90
CA GLN A 164 -3.26 4.96 -10.75
C GLN A 164 -3.52 5.62 -9.40
N LYS A 165 -2.73 5.32 -8.38
CA LYS A 165 -2.92 5.81 -7.01
C LYS A 165 -2.57 7.28 -6.86
N THR A 166 -1.49 7.75 -7.45
CA THR A 166 -1.06 9.15 -7.35
C THR A 166 -2.13 10.13 -7.87
N PRO A 167 -2.73 9.93 -9.06
CA PRO A 167 -3.84 10.77 -9.51
C PRO A 167 -5.03 10.72 -8.56
N LEU A 168 -5.37 9.56 -8.01
CA LEU A 168 -6.45 9.40 -7.05
C LEU A 168 -6.19 10.23 -5.78
N LEU A 169 -5.02 10.09 -5.17
CA LEU A 169 -4.65 10.85 -3.97
C LEU A 169 -4.68 12.36 -4.22
N ARG A 170 -4.11 12.81 -5.34
CA ARG A 170 -4.14 14.23 -5.73
C ARG A 170 -5.57 14.75 -5.95
N SER A 171 -6.46 13.95 -6.52
CA SER A 171 -7.87 14.32 -6.70
C SER A 171 -8.60 14.43 -5.36
N MET A 172 -8.30 13.55 -4.40
CA MET A 172 -8.85 13.62 -3.05
C MET A 172 -8.40 14.88 -2.30
N ASP A 173 -7.14 15.26 -2.45
CA ASP A 173 -6.62 16.52 -1.87
C ASP A 173 -7.28 17.74 -2.49
N ALA A 174 -7.44 17.77 -3.80
CA ALA A 174 -8.13 18.86 -4.48
C ALA A 174 -9.61 19.00 -4.05
N ILE A 175 -10.33 17.89 -3.92
CA ILE A 175 -11.71 17.89 -3.39
C ILE A 175 -11.74 18.37 -1.95
N ASN A 176 -10.84 17.88 -1.11
CA ASN A 176 -10.74 18.30 0.29
C ASN A 176 -10.59 19.82 0.40
N GLU A 177 -9.67 20.40 -0.36
CA GLU A 177 -9.41 21.85 -0.36
C GLU A 177 -10.66 22.65 -0.73
N GLN A 178 -11.30 22.30 -1.86
CA GLN A 178 -12.46 23.05 -2.33
C GLN A 178 -13.70 22.85 -1.45
N ALA A 179 -13.91 21.63 -0.93
CA ALA A 179 -15.01 21.37 -0.02
C ALA A 179 -14.85 22.11 1.31
N LEU A 180 -13.64 22.19 1.85
CA LEU A 180 -13.38 22.99 3.04
C LEU A 180 -13.64 24.48 2.79
N ARG A 181 -13.32 25.02 1.62
CA ARG A 181 -13.66 26.42 1.25
C ARG A 181 -15.18 26.66 1.32
N ILE A 182 -15.96 25.75 0.74
CA ILE A 182 -17.43 25.84 0.77
C ILE A 182 -17.94 25.76 2.21
N LEU A 183 -17.45 24.81 3.01
CA LEU A 183 -17.84 24.65 4.40
C LEU A 183 -17.54 25.91 5.24
N ARG A 184 -16.42 26.57 5.00
CA ARG A 184 -16.09 27.83 5.66
C ARG A 184 -17.09 28.96 5.31
N LEU A 185 -17.47 29.06 4.05
CA LEU A 185 -18.48 30.03 3.61
C LEU A 185 -19.86 29.76 4.23
N MET A 186 -20.17 28.49 4.49
CA MET A 186 -21.39 28.07 5.19
C MET A 186 -21.31 28.19 6.72
N GLY A 187 -20.23 28.75 7.25
CA GLY A 187 -20.04 28.97 8.70
C GLY A 187 -19.46 27.78 9.48
N ASN A 188 -19.12 26.67 8.82
CA ASN A 188 -18.43 25.56 9.49
C ASN A 188 -16.94 25.88 9.65
N THR A 189 -16.51 26.19 10.87
CA THR A 189 -15.11 26.50 11.20
C THR A 189 -14.35 25.35 11.85
N THR A 190 -15.03 24.26 12.18
CA THR A 190 -14.47 23.14 12.98
C THR A 190 -13.95 21.97 12.14
N SER A 191 -14.52 21.71 10.97
CA SER A 191 -14.08 20.63 10.09
C SER A 191 -12.65 20.87 9.60
N LYS A 192 -11.78 19.87 9.75
CA LYS A 192 -10.36 19.95 9.34
C LYS A 192 -10.09 19.24 8.02
N LYS A 193 -10.89 18.26 7.66
CA LYS A 193 -10.71 17.44 6.46
C LYS A 193 -12.06 16.99 5.93
N VAL A 194 -12.16 16.93 4.60
CA VAL A 194 -13.26 16.29 3.87
C VAL A 194 -12.67 15.13 3.08
N THR A 195 -13.21 13.94 3.30
CA THR A 195 -12.73 12.74 2.61
C THR A 195 -13.86 12.18 1.76
N PRO A 196 -13.68 12.03 0.44
CA PRO A 196 -14.63 11.32 -0.39
C PRO A 196 -14.60 9.83 -0.05
N SER A 197 -15.76 9.18 -0.09
CA SER A 197 -15.88 7.73 0.02
C SER A 197 -16.28 7.15 -1.33
N VAL A 198 -15.82 5.94 -1.61
CA VAL A 198 -16.13 5.20 -2.83
C VAL A 198 -16.50 3.77 -2.47
N GLY A 199 -17.48 3.21 -3.18
CA GLY A 199 -17.81 1.80 -3.19
C GLY A 199 -17.50 1.22 -4.56
N ALA A 200 -16.72 0.15 -4.59
CA ALA A 200 -16.41 -0.53 -5.85
C ALA A 200 -17.56 -1.47 -6.24
N GLU A 201 -17.94 -1.45 -7.52
CA GLU A 201 -18.87 -2.39 -8.15
C GLU A 201 -18.15 -3.15 -9.26
N GLN A 202 -18.58 -4.40 -9.48
CA GLN A 202 -18.13 -5.18 -10.63
C GLN A 202 -19.21 -5.16 -11.70
N GLU A 203 -18.81 -4.78 -12.89
CA GLU A 203 -19.67 -4.80 -14.08
C GLU A 203 -18.96 -5.58 -15.17
N TYR A 204 -19.60 -6.60 -15.71
CA TYR A 204 -18.99 -7.42 -16.75
C TYR A 204 -20.02 -7.98 -17.73
N PHE A 205 -19.57 -8.19 -18.97
CA PHE A 205 -20.32 -8.87 -19.99
C PHE A 205 -19.73 -10.27 -20.20
N ILE A 206 -20.59 -11.27 -20.30
CA ILE A 206 -20.17 -12.60 -20.73
C ILE A 206 -20.06 -12.58 -22.25
N ALA A 207 -18.86 -12.80 -22.76
CA ALA A 207 -18.58 -12.85 -24.21
C ALA A 207 -17.74 -14.09 -24.53
N VAL A 208 -17.92 -14.60 -25.76
CA VAL A 208 -17.10 -15.69 -26.29
C VAL A 208 -16.19 -15.15 -27.40
N SER A 209 -14.90 -15.39 -27.28
CA SER A 209 -13.86 -14.76 -28.10
C SER A 209 -13.98 -15.11 -29.60
N TYR A 210 -14.49 -16.26 -29.94
CA TYR A 210 -14.63 -16.72 -31.33
C TYR A 210 -15.92 -16.24 -32.02
N THR A 211 -16.87 -15.69 -31.28
CA THR A 211 -18.13 -15.18 -31.85
C THR A 211 -18.21 -13.68 -31.91
N HIS A 212 -17.35 -12.97 -31.17
CA HIS A 212 -17.38 -11.50 -30.98
C HIS A 212 -18.76 -10.95 -30.57
N LEU A 213 -19.61 -11.79 -30.03
CA LEU A 213 -20.97 -11.44 -29.65
C LEU A 213 -21.10 -11.47 -28.14
N THR A 214 -21.63 -10.40 -27.60
CA THR A 214 -22.24 -10.45 -26.27
C THR A 214 -23.42 -11.43 -26.33
N LEU A 215 -23.43 -12.39 -25.44
CA LEU A 215 -24.60 -13.26 -25.30
C LEU A 215 -25.80 -12.37 -24.93
N PRO A 216 -26.93 -12.49 -25.62
CA PRO A 216 -28.11 -11.75 -25.23
C PRO A 216 -28.50 -12.20 -23.84
N THR A 217 -28.39 -11.29 -22.89
CA THR A 217 -28.92 -11.47 -21.55
C THR A 217 -30.43 -11.38 -21.64
N LYS A 218 -31.07 -12.50 -21.94
CA LYS A 218 -32.44 -12.69 -21.50
C LYS A 218 -32.40 -13.34 -20.14
N ALA A 219 -32.71 -12.52 -19.16
CA ALA A 219 -33.17 -13.01 -17.88
C ALA A 219 -34.40 -13.88 -18.05
#